data_18cf91f427e828b73be9580e09ded3b0
#
_entry.id   18cf91f427e828b73be9580e09ded3b0
#
_cell.length_a   1.000
_cell.length_b   1.000
_cell.length_c   1.000
_cell.angle_alpha   90.00
_cell.angle_beta   90.00
_cell.angle_gamma   90.00
#
_symmetry.space_group_name_H-M   'P 1'
#
loop_
_entity.id
_entity.type
_entity.pdbx_description
1 polymer ?
#
loop_
_entity_poly.entity_id
_entity_poly.type
_entity_poly.pdbx_seq_one_letter_code
_entity_poly.pdbx_strand_id
1 'polypeptide(L)'
;MDKTQPLTTAPQLGQLLRAARKRRKLTQAAVASRVGLSQNRLSYLELHPDEISIRQLLAWCATIGLELRLGDRDAAATQDAAW
;
A
#
# COMPACT_ATOMS: atom_id res chain seq x y z
N MET A 1 9.78 -15.82 -7.33
CA MET A 1 10.10 -14.57 -8.04
C MET A 1 9.61 -13.39 -7.22
N ASP A 2 10.49 -12.45 -7.03
CA ASP A 2 10.17 -11.28 -6.23
C ASP A 2 9.48 -10.23 -7.10
N LYS A 3 8.28 -9.85 -6.71
CA LYS A 3 7.51 -8.83 -7.41
C LYS A 3 7.47 -7.54 -6.62
N THR A 4 8.47 -7.33 -5.79
CA THR A 4 8.54 -6.11 -5.00
C THR A 4 8.75 -4.90 -5.90
N GLN A 5 8.02 -3.85 -5.63
CA GLN A 5 8.14 -2.60 -6.37
C GLN A 5 8.60 -1.50 -5.43
N PRO A 6 9.57 -0.71 -5.83
CA PRO A 6 9.95 0.44 -5.00
C PRO A 6 8.79 1.43 -4.90
N LEU A 7 8.50 1.86 -3.68
CA LEU A 7 7.47 2.86 -3.43
C LEU A 7 8.17 4.19 -3.16
N THR A 8 7.99 5.15 -4.06
CA THR A 8 8.70 6.41 -3.94
C THR A 8 7.78 7.62 -3.82
N THR A 9 6.49 7.47 -4.15
CA THR A 9 5.54 8.59 -4.04
C THR A 9 4.21 8.09 -3.49
N ALA A 10 3.48 9.00 -2.88
CA ALA A 10 2.16 8.65 -2.36
C ALA A 10 1.17 8.25 -3.47
N PRO A 11 1.09 8.98 -4.60
CA PRO A 11 0.19 8.54 -5.67
C PRO A 11 0.49 7.13 -6.17
N GLN A 12 1.74 6.73 -6.19
CA GLN A 12 2.12 5.38 -6.58
C GLN A 12 1.49 4.35 -5.63
N LEU A 13 1.47 4.64 -4.34
CA LEU A 13 0.85 3.75 -3.38
C LEU A 13 -0.63 3.57 -3.68
N GLY A 14 -1.34 4.66 -3.97
CA GLY A 14 -2.76 4.58 -4.29
C GLY A 14 -3.03 3.70 -5.49
N GLN A 15 -2.19 3.82 -6.53
CA GLN A 15 -2.34 2.99 -7.72
C GLN A 15 -2.09 1.51 -7.41
N LEU A 16 -1.09 1.22 -6.59
CA LEU A 16 -0.77 -0.17 -6.21
C LEU A 16 -1.91 -0.78 -5.40
N LEU A 17 -2.48 -0.02 -4.47
CA LEU A 17 -3.59 -0.51 -3.65
C LEU A 17 -4.80 -0.81 -4.53
N ARG A 18 -5.13 0.10 -5.45
CA ARG A 18 -6.27 -0.10 -6.33
C ARG A 18 -6.06 -1.29 -7.25
N ALA A 19 -4.87 -1.40 -7.84
CA ALA A 19 -4.58 -2.50 -8.76
C ALA A 19 -4.67 -3.84 -8.06
N ALA A 20 -4.12 -3.94 -6.85
CA ALA A 20 -4.17 -5.18 -6.08
C ALA A 20 -5.59 -5.53 -5.68
N ARG A 21 -6.39 -4.52 -5.29
CA ARG A 21 -7.80 -4.75 -4.95
C ARG A 21 -8.54 -5.32 -6.15
N LYS A 22 -8.32 -4.74 -7.33
CA LYS A 22 -9.00 -5.19 -8.54
C LYS A 22 -8.56 -6.58 -8.98
N ARG A 23 -7.28 -6.89 -8.82
CA ARG A 23 -6.79 -8.25 -9.13
C ARG A 23 -7.49 -9.29 -8.27
N ARG A 24 -7.81 -8.94 -7.04
CA ARG A 24 -8.52 -9.83 -6.12
C ARG A 24 -10.02 -9.77 -6.30
N LYS A 25 -10.50 -8.94 -7.24
CA LYS A 25 -11.93 -8.78 -7.51
C LYS A 25 -12.70 -8.35 -6.27
N LEU A 26 -12.07 -7.51 -5.46
CA LEU A 26 -12.69 -6.98 -4.25
C LEU A 26 -13.25 -5.58 -4.52
N THR A 27 -14.42 -5.32 -3.98
CA THR A 27 -15.01 -3.98 -4.06
C THR A 27 -14.39 -3.09 -3.01
N GLN A 28 -14.55 -1.77 -3.19
CA GLN A 28 -14.15 -0.84 -2.15
C GLN A 28 -14.89 -1.12 -0.85
N ALA A 29 -16.16 -1.46 -0.93
CA ALA A 29 -16.94 -1.75 0.28
C ALA A 29 -16.38 -2.95 1.03
N ALA A 30 -15.99 -3.99 0.30
CA ALA A 30 -15.45 -5.20 0.93
C ALA A 30 -14.13 -4.90 1.65
N VAL A 31 -13.24 -4.15 1.02
CA VAL A 31 -11.97 -3.78 1.65
C VAL A 31 -12.22 -2.87 2.84
N ALA A 32 -13.11 -1.87 2.66
CA ALA A 32 -13.42 -0.92 3.73
C ALA A 32 -13.90 -1.65 4.98
N SER A 33 -14.77 -2.63 4.79
CA SER A 33 -15.31 -3.40 5.91
C SER A 33 -14.20 -4.08 6.71
N ARG A 34 -13.20 -4.62 6.02
CA ARG A 34 -12.11 -5.32 6.69
C ARG A 34 -11.09 -4.39 7.33
N VAL A 35 -10.96 -3.19 6.77
CA VAL A 35 -10.03 -2.20 7.31
C VAL A 35 -10.67 -1.36 8.42
N GLY A 36 -11.99 -1.45 8.56
CA GLY A 36 -12.69 -0.69 9.57
C GLY A 36 -13.03 0.72 9.13
N LEU A 37 -13.23 0.91 7.82
CA LEU A 37 -13.55 2.20 7.24
C LEU A 37 -14.89 2.14 6.52
N SER A 38 -15.50 3.30 6.32
CA SER A 38 -16.63 3.39 5.40
C SER A 38 -16.13 3.28 3.97
N GLN A 39 -17.02 2.91 3.06
CA GLN A 39 -16.65 2.86 1.65
C GLN A 39 -16.22 4.24 1.14
N ASN A 40 -16.94 5.29 1.55
CA ASN A 40 -16.59 6.65 1.13
C ASN A 40 -15.20 7.04 1.60
N ARG A 41 -14.86 6.69 2.84
CA ARG A 41 -13.52 7.00 3.35
C ARG A 41 -12.45 6.23 2.62
N LEU A 42 -12.69 4.95 2.35
CA LEU A 42 -11.72 4.15 1.62
C LEU A 42 -11.52 4.69 0.20
N SER A 43 -12.61 5.06 -0.47
CA SER A 43 -12.53 5.66 -1.80
C SER A 43 -11.69 6.93 -1.78
N TYR A 44 -11.90 7.76 -0.77
CA TYR A 44 -11.12 8.98 -0.61
C TYR A 44 -9.64 8.67 -0.42
N LEU A 45 -9.33 7.70 0.44
CA LEU A 45 -7.94 7.37 0.75
C LEU A 45 -7.21 6.71 -0.42
N GLU A 46 -7.93 6.00 -1.30
CA GLU A 46 -7.29 5.49 -2.51
C GLU A 46 -6.78 6.62 -3.40
N LEU A 47 -7.46 7.76 -3.36
CA LEU A 47 -7.04 8.94 -4.12
C LEU A 47 -6.09 9.84 -3.33
N HIS A 48 -6.07 9.71 -2.03
CA HIS A 48 -5.22 10.49 -1.14
C HIS A 48 -4.43 9.57 -0.22
N PRO A 49 -3.57 8.73 -0.78
CA PRO A 49 -2.88 7.70 0.03
C PRO A 49 -1.92 8.28 1.06
N ASP A 50 -1.50 9.53 0.89
CA ASP A 50 -0.66 10.18 1.89
C ASP A 50 -1.37 10.39 3.23
N GLU A 51 -2.70 10.23 3.25
CA GLU A 51 -3.47 10.37 4.48
C GLU A 51 -3.78 9.03 5.15
N ILE A 52 -3.30 7.93 4.58
CA ILE A 52 -3.50 6.60 5.16
C ILE A 52 -2.54 6.43 6.34
N SER A 53 -3.07 6.02 7.50
CA SER A 53 -2.21 5.70 8.62
C SER A 53 -1.47 4.39 8.36
N ILE A 54 -0.34 4.20 9.02
CA ILE A 54 0.41 2.94 8.88
C ILE A 54 -0.44 1.76 9.33
N ARG A 55 -1.21 1.93 10.40
CA ARG A 55 -2.09 0.85 10.87
C ARG A 55 -3.10 0.47 9.79
N GLN A 56 -3.73 1.47 9.18
CA GLN A 56 -4.68 1.21 8.10
C GLN A 56 -4.00 0.56 6.91
N LEU A 57 -2.81 1.03 6.57
CA LEU A 57 -2.08 0.51 5.42
C LEU A 57 -1.74 -0.96 5.60
N LEU A 58 -1.28 -1.35 6.78
CA LEU A 58 -0.93 -2.74 7.05
C LEU A 58 -2.16 -3.64 6.97
N ALA A 59 -3.30 -3.21 7.53
CA ALA A 59 -4.54 -3.97 7.43
C ALA A 59 -5.04 -4.05 5.99
N TRP A 60 -4.90 -2.95 5.27
CA TRP A 60 -5.31 -2.87 3.86
C TRP A 60 -4.49 -3.85 3.02
N CYS A 61 -3.17 -3.82 3.17
CA CYS A 61 -2.29 -4.72 2.43
C CYS A 61 -2.61 -6.18 2.72
N ALA A 62 -2.85 -6.51 3.98
CA ALA A 62 -3.21 -7.88 4.34
C ALA A 62 -4.50 -8.32 3.65
N THR A 63 -5.46 -7.40 3.50
CA THR A 63 -6.75 -7.72 2.89
C THR A 63 -6.61 -7.99 1.39
N ILE A 64 -5.74 -7.25 0.71
CA ILE A 64 -5.62 -7.34 -0.75
C ILE A 64 -4.41 -8.16 -1.19
N GLY A 65 -3.77 -8.85 -0.26
CA GLY A 65 -2.70 -9.77 -0.60
C GLY A 65 -1.37 -9.11 -0.94
N LEU A 66 -1.15 -7.92 -0.43
CA LEU A 66 0.14 -7.25 -0.57
C LEU A 66 0.93 -7.37 0.72
N GLU A 67 2.24 -7.35 0.57
CA GLU A 67 3.13 -7.38 1.71
C GLU A 67 3.98 -6.12 1.68
N LEU A 68 3.93 -5.35 2.75
CA LEU A 68 4.74 -4.15 2.86
C LEU A 68 6.13 -4.52 3.34
N ARG A 69 7.15 -4.13 2.59
CA ARG A 69 8.52 -4.45 2.92
C ARG A 69 9.38 -3.20 2.92
N LEU A 70 10.37 -3.19 3.76
CA LEU A 70 11.38 -2.15 3.80
C LEU A 70 12.72 -2.79 3.48
N GLY A 71 13.47 -2.12 2.63
CA GLY A 71 14.80 -2.61 2.26
C GLY A 71 15.72 -1.43 2.01
N ASP A 72 16.99 -1.72 1.89
CA ASP A 72 17.95 -0.68 1.59
C ASP A 72 17.74 -0.22 0.16
N ARG A 73 17.72 1.10 -0.02
CA ARG A 73 17.39 1.69 -1.31
C ARG A 73 18.34 1.22 -2.41
N ASP A 74 19.61 1.19 -2.10
CA ASP A 74 20.64 0.79 -3.06
C ASP A 74 21.75 0.19 -2.20
N ALA A 75 21.80 -1.14 -2.19
CA ALA A 75 22.70 -1.83 -1.26
C ALA A 75 24.14 -1.35 -1.41
N ALA A 76 24.60 -1.14 -2.65
CA ALA A 76 25.97 -0.71 -2.87
C ALA A 76 26.18 0.72 -2.37
N ALA A 77 25.26 1.60 -2.65
CA ALA A 77 25.37 2.99 -2.21
C ALA A 77 25.06 3.12 -0.73
N THR A 78 24.13 2.32 -0.25
CA THR A 78 23.70 2.39 1.14
C THR A 78 24.82 1.99 2.09
N GLN A 79 25.67 1.07 1.66
CA GLN A 79 26.80 0.66 2.48
C GLN A 79 27.73 1.81 2.80
N ASP A 80 27.79 2.78 1.92
CA ASP A 80 28.65 3.93 2.11
C ASP A 80 27.97 5.01 2.94
N ALA A 81 26.69 4.94 3.06
CA ALA A 81 25.94 5.91 3.85
C ALA A 81 25.96 5.50 5.30
N ALA A 82 27.00 5.82 5.95
CA ALA A 82 27.15 5.49 7.36
C ALA A 82 26.20 6.37 8.16
N TRP A 83 25.10 5.84 8.56
CA TRP A 83 24.14 6.62 9.31
C TRP A 83 23.61 5.89 10.53
#